data_dd7c2d5d49f1fbed08c3a677c5dbe481
#
_entry.id   dd7c2d5d49f1fbed08c3a677c5dbe481
#
_cell.length_a   1.000
_cell.length_b   1.000
_cell.length_c   1.000
_cell.angle_alpha   90.00
_cell.angle_beta   90.00
_cell.angle_gamma   90.00
#
_symmetry.space_group_name_H-M   'P 1'
#
loop_
_entity.id
_entity.type
_entity.pdbx_description
1 polymer ?
#
loop_
_entity_poly.entity_id
_entity_poly.type
_entity_poly.pdbx_seq_one_letter_code
_entity_poly.pdbx_strand_id
1 'polypeptide(L)'
;MKMLEGKTALITGATRGIGKAIALKFAQEGANIAFTGRGANEEMKAALEATRQEIEALGVKCCAYAVDASDFAQAEETAKNVKEDFGTIDILVNNAGITKDGLMLRMTEEQWDSVINANLKSAFNYIHACIPIMMRQRKGSIINMSSIVGMHGNAGQANYAASKAGMIALAKSVAQEMGPKGIRLNTIAPGFVETAMTASLPDEIREEWKKKIPLRRAGQPEDIANTALVLASDLSSYVTGQVIQVDGGMNM
;
A
#
# COMPACT_ATOMS: atom_id res chain seq x y z
N MET A 1 9.89 -20.21 12.27
CA MET A 1 9.33 -19.14 13.13
C MET A 1 8.70 -18.13 12.18
N LYS A 2 7.44 -17.77 12.38
CA LYS A 2 6.72 -16.80 11.55
C LYS A 2 7.21 -15.38 11.88
N MET A 3 7.46 -14.55 10.87
CA MET A 3 8.08 -13.22 11.06
C MET A 3 7.13 -12.18 11.66
N LEU A 4 5.82 -12.38 11.53
CA LEU A 4 4.80 -11.42 11.98
C LEU A 4 3.83 -12.05 13.01
N GLU A 5 4.23 -13.14 13.66
CA GLU A 5 3.39 -13.84 14.64
C GLU A 5 2.82 -12.88 15.69
N GLY A 6 1.49 -12.90 15.85
CA GLY A 6 0.77 -12.07 16.81
C GLY A 6 0.69 -10.57 16.52
N LYS A 7 1.29 -10.09 15.42
CA LYS A 7 1.15 -8.69 14.97
C LYS A 7 -0.17 -8.46 14.25
N THR A 8 -0.66 -7.24 14.26
CA THR A 8 -1.84 -6.82 13.48
C THR A 8 -1.43 -5.85 12.39
N ALA A 9 -1.79 -6.17 11.14
CA ALA A 9 -1.55 -5.32 9.98
C ALA A 9 -2.86 -4.73 9.44
N LEU A 10 -2.90 -3.41 9.29
CA LEU A 10 -3.94 -2.69 8.56
C LEU A 10 -3.44 -2.38 7.14
N ILE A 11 -4.17 -2.85 6.11
CA ILE A 11 -3.76 -2.72 4.72
C ILE A 11 -4.88 -2.06 3.92
N THR A 12 -4.61 -0.90 3.32
CA THR A 12 -5.62 -0.20 2.51
C THR A 12 -5.65 -0.73 1.08
N GLY A 13 -6.87 -0.95 0.53
CA GLY A 13 -7.05 -1.39 -0.85
C GLY A 13 -6.55 -2.82 -1.12
N ALA A 14 -6.85 -3.78 -0.23
CA ALA A 14 -6.30 -5.12 -0.30
C ALA A 14 -7.24 -6.18 -0.91
N THR A 15 -8.26 -5.79 -1.67
CA THR A 15 -9.17 -6.75 -2.34
C THR A 15 -8.57 -7.40 -3.59
N ARG A 16 -7.46 -6.87 -4.12
CA ARG A 16 -6.80 -7.38 -5.34
C ARG A 16 -5.34 -6.90 -5.45
N GLY A 17 -4.61 -7.45 -6.41
CA GLY A 17 -3.27 -7.00 -6.81
C GLY A 17 -2.27 -7.02 -5.66
N ILE A 18 -1.41 -6.00 -5.61
CA ILE A 18 -0.32 -5.88 -4.62
C ILE A 18 -0.85 -5.92 -3.18
N GLY A 19 -1.92 -5.16 -2.90
CA GLY A 19 -2.49 -5.11 -1.55
C GLY A 19 -2.97 -6.48 -1.05
N LYS A 20 -3.63 -7.26 -1.92
CA LYS A 20 -4.06 -8.63 -1.59
C LYS A 20 -2.87 -9.56 -1.38
N ALA A 21 -1.87 -9.48 -2.24
CA ALA A 21 -0.65 -10.29 -2.09
C ALA A 21 0.09 -9.99 -0.77
N ILE A 22 0.16 -8.71 -0.37
CA ILE A 22 0.73 -8.31 0.93
C ILE A 22 -0.11 -8.89 2.08
N ALA A 23 -1.44 -8.80 2.02
CA ALA A 23 -2.32 -9.33 3.05
C ALA A 23 -2.15 -10.84 3.24
N LEU A 24 -2.14 -11.59 2.14
CA LEU A 24 -1.93 -13.05 2.16
C LEU A 24 -0.53 -13.40 2.68
N LYS A 25 0.51 -12.70 2.23
CA LYS A 25 1.89 -12.93 2.68
C LYS A 25 2.04 -12.67 4.18
N PHE A 26 1.46 -11.58 4.68
CA PHE A 26 1.50 -11.25 6.11
C PHE A 26 0.72 -12.27 6.95
N ALA A 27 -0.43 -12.75 6.47
CA ALA A 27 -1.21 -13.78 7.11
C ALA A 27 -0.44 -15.12 7.19
N GLN A 28 0.22 -15.53 6.10
CA GLN A 28 1.11 -16.71 6.07
C GLN A 28 2.23 -16.62 7.12
N GLU A 29 2.70 -15.41 7.38
CA GLU A 29 3.72 -15.09 8.38
C GLU A 29 3.15 -14.79 9.79
N GLY A 30 1.87 -15.11 10.02
CA GLY A 30 1.23 -15.11 11.34
C GLY A 30 0.62 -13.79 11.77
N ALA A 31 0.54 -12.78 10.90
CA ALA A 31 -0.14 -11.54 11.24
C ALA A 31 -1.66 -11.70 11.16
N ASN A 32 -2.37 -11.11 12.11
CA ASN A 32 -3.78 -10.80 11.96
C ASN A 32 -3.96 -9.67 10.95
N ILE A 33 -5.00 -9.73 10.13
CA ILE A 33 -5.20 -8.80 9.02
C ILE A 33 -6.49 -8.00 9.19
N ALA A 34 -6.34 -6.69 9.22
CA ALA A 34 -7.40 -5.73 8.95
C ALA A 34 -7.17 -5.16 7.56
N PHE A 35 -8.18 -5.11 6.72
CA PHE A 35 -7.99 -4.51 5.41
C PHE A 35 -9.19 -3.72 4.94
N THR A 36 -8.95 -2.76 4.04
CA THR A 36 -10.01 -1.94 3.47
C THR A 36 -10.18 -2.17 1.98
N GLY A 37 -11.38 -1.96 1.52
CA GLY A 37 -11.74 -1.87 0.12
C GLY A 37 -12.98 -1.03 -0.06
N ARG A 38 -13.25 -0.58 -1.29
CA ARG A 38 -14.51 0.11 -1.57
C ARG A 38 -15.66 -0.88 -1.55
N GLY A 39 -16.77 -0.50 -0.92
CA GLY A 39 -18.00 -1.30 -0.85
C GLY A 39 -19.17 -0.66 -1.60
N ALA A 40 -18.91 0.07 -2.69
CA ALA A 40 -19.91 0.90 -3.37
C ALA A 40 -21.02 0.08 -4.08
N ASN A 41 -20.79 -1.20 -4.36
CA ASN A 41 -21.77 -2.11 -4.97
C ASN A 41 -21.58 -3.54 -4.44
N GLU A 42 -22.49 -4.44 -4.79
CA GLU A 42 -22.49 -5.83 -4.32
C GLU A 42 -21.26 -6.63 -4.79
N GLU A 43 -20.75 -6.36 -5.99
CA GLU A 43 -19.52 -6.99 -6.50
C GLU A 43 -18.31 -6.64 -5.62
N MET A 44 -18.18 -5.36 -5.23
CA MET A 44 -17.10 -4.92 -4.35
C MET A 44 -17.22 -5.50 -2.94
N LYS A 45 -18.45 -5.63 -2.42
CA LYS A 45 -18.70 -6.29 -1.12
C LYS A 45 -18.38 -7.78 -1.20
N ALA A 46 -18.73 -8.45 -2.27
CA ALA A 46 -18.39 -9.86 -2.50
C ALA A 46 -16.87 -10.06 -2.59
N ALA A 47 -16.13 -9.14 -3.24
CA ALA A 47 -14.67 -9.19 -3.32
C ALA A 47 -14.01 -8.99 -1.94
N LEU A 48 -14.56 -8.13 -1.08
CA LEU A 48 -14.12 -7.96 0.31
C LEU A 48 -14.30 -9.27 1.08
N GLU A 49 -15.48 -9.86 1.01
CA GLU A 49 -15.81 -11.09 1.73
C GLU A 49 -14.98 -12.29 1.24
N ALA A 50 -14.81 -12.46 -0.06
CA ALA A 50 -13.97 -13.52 -0.63
C ALA A 50 -12.52 -13.40 -0.17
N THR A 51 -11.98 -12.17 -0.15
CA THR A 51 -10.61 -11.92 0.33
C THR A 51 -10.50 -12.19 1.83
N ARG A 52 -11.49 -11.83 2.63
CA ARG A 52 -11.53 -12.11 4.06
C ARG A 52 -11.46 -13.62 4.33
N GLN A 53 -12.29 -14.39 3.65
CA GLN A 53 -12.35 -15.86 3.78
C GLN A 53 -11.02 -16.52 3.38
N GLU A 54 -10.40 -16.06 2.30
CA GLU A 54 -9.11 -16.56 1.85
C GLU A 54 -7.99 -16.32 2.88
N ILE A 55 -8.02 -15.16 3.56
CA ILE A 55 -7.06 -14.83 4.61
C ILE A 55 -7.33 -15.66 5.87
N GLU A 56 -8.60 -15.79 6.29
CA GLU A 56 -8.96 -16.60 7.46
C GLU A 56 -8.63 -18.09 7.30
N ALA A 57 -8.68 -18.61 6.07
CA ALA A 57 -8.26 -19.98 5.77
C ALA A 57 -6.76 -20.24 6.09
N LEU A 58 -5.95 -19.17 6.25
CA LEU A 58 -4.55 -19.25 6.69
C LEU A 58 -4.39 -19.35 8.22
N GLY A 59 -5.51 -19.35 8.96
CA GLY A 59 -5.53 -19.56 10.42
C GLY A 59 -5.28 -18.31 11.25
N VAL A 60 -5.45 -17.12 10.68
CA VAL A 60 -5.33 -15.83 11.37
C VAL A 60 -6.67 -15.12 11.45
N LYS A 61 -6.83 -14.18 12.40
CA LYS A 61 -8.02 -13.32 12.46
C LYS A 61 -7.98 -12.32 11.30
N CYS A 62 -9.14 -12.14 10.61
CA CYS A 62 -9.26 -11.18 9.53
C CYS A 62 -10.55 -10.37 9.65
N CYS A 63 -10.45 -9.03 9.47
CA CYS A 63 -11.60 -8.13 9.35
C CYS A 63 -11.49 -7.29 8.07
N ALA A 64 -12.60 -7.20 7.33
CA ALA A 64 -12.71 -6.39 6.12
C ALA A 64 -13.60 -5.17 6.37
N TYR A 65 -13.16 -3.98 5.95
CA TYR A 65 -13.88 -2.72 6.12
C TYR A 65 -14.20 -2.12 4.76
N ALA A 66 -15.50 -1.90 4.49
CA ALA A 66 -16.00 -1.29 3.26
C ALA A 66 -16.01 0.24 3.42
N VAL A 67 -14.94 0.92 2.98
CA VAL A 67 -14.73 2.35 3.21
C VAL A 67 -14.10 3.05 2.01
N ASP A 68 -14.30 4.36 1.91
CA ASP A 68 -13.49 5.22 1.05
C ASP A 68 -12.26 5.72 1.83
N ALA A 69 -11.08 5.27 1.42
CA ALA A 69 -9.83 5.65 2.08
C ALA A 69 -9.52 7.16 1.98
N SER A 70 -10.11 7.88 1.03
CA SER A 70 -9.95 9.33 0.89
C SER A 70 -10.81 10.15 1.87
N ASP A 71 -11.77 9.52 2.53
CA ASP A 71 -12.59 10.12 3.58
C ASP A 71 -11.84 10.06 4.92
N PHE A 72 -11.61 11.23 5.50
CA PHE A 72 -10.84 11.35 6.75
C PHE A 72 -11.56 10.70 7.93
N ALA A 73 -12.87 10.94 8.08
CA ALA A 73 -13.65 10.42 9.19
C ALA A 73 -13.76 8.88 9.13
N GLN A 74 -13.94 8.31 7.93
CA GLN A 74 -13.96 6.86 7.75
C GLN A 74 -12.59 6.23 8.06
N ALA A 75 -11.47 6.92 7.77
CA ALA A 75 -10.15 6.42 8.13
C ALA A 75 -9.93 6.41 9.65
N GLU A 76 -10.36 7.46 10.37
CA GLU A 76 -10.30 7.50 11.83
C GLU A 76 -11.17 6.41 12.46
N GLU A 77 -12.42 6.24 11.99
CA GLU A 77 -13.33 5.19 12.46
C GLU A 77 -12.75 3.80 12.20
N THR A 78 -12.17 3.58 11.00
CA THR A 78 -11.53 2.31 10.66
C THR A 78 -10.39 1.99 11.63
N ALA A 79 -9.48 2.93 11.89
CA ALA A 79 -8.37 2.71 12.81
C ALA A 79 -8.86 2.42 14.24
N LYS A 80 -9.94 3.08 14.69
CA LYS A 80 -10.60 2.82 15.97
C LYS A 80 -11.16 1.40 16.01
N ASN A 81 -11.92 0.99 15.00
CA ASN A 81 -12.52 -0.34 14.91
C ASN A 81 -11.44 -1.43 14.87
N VAL A 82 -10.35 -1.24 14.12
CA VAL A 82 -9.21 -2.17 14.12
C VAL A 82 -8.59 -2.28 15.52
N LYS A 83 -8.45 -1.15 16.23
CA LYS A 83 -7.95 -1.15 17.62
C LYS A 83 -8.89 -1.89 18.57
N GLU A 84 -10.19 -1.77 18.39
CA GLU A 84 -11.21 -2.49 19.19
C GLU A 84 -11.20 -3.99 18.86
N ASP A 85 -11.15 -4.35 17.57
CA ASP A 85 -11.20 -5.74 17.12
C ASP A 85 -9.93 -6.54 17.45
N PHE A 86 -8.75 -5.92 17.33
CA PHE A 86 -7.46 -6.62 17.42
C PHE A 86 -6.60 -6.23 18.62
N GLY A 87 -6.97 -5.16 19.33
CA GLY A 87 -6.21 -4.66 20.48
C GLY A 87 -4.98 -3.82 20.11
N THR A 88 -4.49 -3.87 18.86
CA THR A 88 -3.26 -3.20 18.41
C THR A 88 -3.31 -2.89 16.91
N ILE A 89 -2.46 -1.96 16.45
CA ILE A 89 -2.08 -1.80 15.04
C ILE A 89 -0.55 -1.73 15.00
N ASP A 90 0.11 -2.81 14.60
CA ASP A 90 1.57 -2.89 14.55
C ASP A 90 2.13 -2.45 13.20
N ILE A 91 1.36 -2.69 12.14
CA ILE A 91 1.76 -2.44 10.76
C ILE A 91 0.63 -1.70 10.04
N LEU A 92 0.98 -0.63 9.31
CA LEU A 92 0.09 0.04 8.37
C LEU A 92 0.69 -0.04 6.97
N VAL A 93 -0.10 -0.51 5.99
CA VAL A 93 0.29 -0.48 4.57
C VAL A 93 -0.68 0.42 3.81
N ASN A 94 -0.21 1.59 3.39
CA ASN A 94 -0.94 2.51 2.54
C ASN A 94 -0.78 2.09 1.07
N ASN A 95 -1.67 1.22 0.61
CA ASN A 95 -1.64 0.67 -0.74
C ASN A 95 -2.81 1.18 -1.62
N ALA A 96 -3.90 1.65 -1.04
CA ALA A 96 -5.02 2.19 -1.82
C ALA A 96 -4.56 3.25 -2.83
N GLY A 97 -5.05 3.15 -4.06
CA GLY A 97 -4.70 4.10 -5.10
C GLY A 97 -5.37 3.78 -6.44
N ILE A 98 -5.41 4.81 -7.27
CA ILE A 98 -5.95 4.76 -8.63
C ILE A 98 -5.02 5.49 -9.60
N THR A 99 -5.21 5.26 -10.91
CA THR A 99 -4.70 6.11 -11.99
C THR A 99 -5.87 6.69 -12.78
N LYS A 100 -5.70 7.91 -13.27
CA LYS A 100 -6.55 8.54 -14.29
C LYS A 100 -5.63 9.31 -15.24
N ASP A 101 -5.08 8.56 -16.17
CA ASP A 101 -4.03 9.04 -17.07
C ASP A 101 -4.58 10.00 -18.13
N GLY A 102 -3.79 10.99 -18.50
CA GLY A 102 -4.10 11.98 -19.52
C GLY A 102 -2.94 12.96 -19.71
N LEU A 103 -2.69 13.41 -20.94
CA LEU A 103 -1.69 14.45 -21.19
C LEU A 103 -2.07 15.73 -20.44
N MET A 104 -1.10 16.45 -19.89
CA MET A 104 -1.31 17.63 -19.05
C MET A 104 -2.29 18.66 -19.66
N LEU A 105 -2.19 18.88 -20.97
CA LEU A 105 -3.09 19.79 -21.70
C LEU A 105 -4.57 19.39 -21.64
N ARG A 106 -4.86 18.10 -21.47
CA ARG A 106 -6.22 17.53 -21.48
C ARG A 106 -6.65 16.99 -20.11
N MET A 107 -5.76 17.01 -19.12
CA MET A 107 -6.05 16.53 -17.78
C MET A 107 -7.06 17.47 -17.12
N THR A 108 -8.19 16.94 -16.68
CA THR A 108 -9.22 17.70 -15.97
C THR A 108 -8.88 17.83 -14.48
N GLU A 109 -9.42 18.88 -13.83
CA GLU A 109 -9.33 19.05 -12.38
C GLU A 109 -9.88 17.81 -11.64
N GLU A 110 -11.00 17.25 -12.10
CA GLU A 110 -11.57 16.03 -11.53
C GLU A 110 -10.61 14.83 -11.61
N GLN A 111 -9.91 14.67 -12.73
CA GLN A 111 -8.89 13.61 -12.86
C GLN A 111 -7.73 13.83 -11.91
N TRP A 112 -7.28 15.08 -11.75
CA TRP A 112 -6.24 15.45 -10.81
C TRP A 112 -6.68 15.18 -9.37
N ASP A 113 -7.77 15.76 -8.92
CA ASP A 113 -8.25 15.68 -7.55
C ASP A 113 -8.56 14.25 -7.12
N SER A 114 -9.20 13.47 -7.99
CA SER A 114 -9.51 12.08 -7.67
C SER A 114 -8.26 11.24 -7.43
N VAL A 115 -7.18 11.46 -8.18
CA VAL A 115 -5.91 10.73 -7.99
C VAL A 115 -5.17 11.21 -6.73
N ILE A 116 -5.10 12.52 -6.51
CA ILE A 116 -4.48 13.08 -5.29
C ILE A 116 -5.23 12.59 -4.05
N ASN A 117 -6.56 12.64 -4.05
CA ASN A 117 -7.38 12.21 -2.93
C ASN A 117 -7.26 10.70 -2.67
N ALA A 118 -7.37 9.87 -3.70
CA ALA A 118 -7.31 8.42 -3.53
C ALA A 118 -5.92 7.91 -3.15
N ASN A 119 -4.83 8.55 -3.59
CA ASN A 119 -3.47 8.06 -3.39
C ASN A 119 -2.77 8.76 -2.21
N LEU A 120 -2.68 10.09 -2.25
CA LEU A 120 -1.88 10.85 -1.27
C LEU A 120 -2.69 11.18 -0.02
N LYS A 121 -3.89 11.74 -0.19
CA LYS A 121 -4.73 12.10 0.96
C LYS A 121 -5.14 10.86 1.76
N SER A 122 -5.44 9.73 1.10
CA SER A 122 -5.74 8.48 1.80
C SER A 122 -4.57 8.02 2.68
N ALA A 123 -3.33 8.09 2.17
CA ALA A 123 -2.15 7.75 2.96
C ALA A 123 -2.00 8.69 4.17
N PHE A 124 -2.19 9.99 3.99
CA PHE A 124 -2.21 10.95 5.09
C PHE A 124 -3.27 10.59 6.13
N ASN A 125 -4.51 10.31 5.71
CA ASN A 125 -5.62 9.98 6.61
C ASN A 125 -5.28 8.77 7.51
N TYR A 126 -4.81 7.67 6.92
CA TYR A 126 -4.49 6.47 7.69
C TYR A 126 -3.22 6.60 8.55
N ILE A 127 -2.21 7.35 8.08
CA ILE A 127 -1.05 7.69 8.92
C ILE A 127 -1.51 8.48 10.14
N HIS A 128 -2.31 9.54 9.94
CA HIS A 128 -2.85 10.36 11.01
C HIS A 128 -3.65 9.54 12.02
N ALA A 129 -4.54 8.66 11.55
CA ALA A 129 -5.39 7.83 12.40
C ALA A 129 -4.61 6.76 13.20
N CYS A 130 -3.55 6.17 12.62
CA CYS A 130 -2.78 5.09 13.23
C CYS A 130 -1.67 5.58 14.17
N ILE A 131 -1.06 6.75 13.92
CA ILE A 131 0.04 7.29 14.73
C ILE A 131 -0.31 7.36 16.23
N PRO A 132 -1.46 7.87 16.70
CA PRO A 132 -1.78 7.92 18.12
C PRO A 132 -1.81 6.53 18.79
N ILE A 133 -2.23 5.50 18.04
CA ILE A 133 -2.26 4.11 18.52
C ILE A 133 -0.83 3.59 18.64
N MET A 134 -0.02 3.71 17.59
CA MET A 134 1.37 3.26 17.54
C MET A 134 2.27 4.00 18.55
N MET A 135 2.01 5.30 18.80
CA MET A 135 2.74 6.07 19.82
C MET A 135 2.53 5.52 21.23
N ARG A 136 1.29 5.11 21.57
CA ARG A 136 1.00 4.47 22.86
C ARG A 136 1.69 3.11 22.99
N GLN A 137 1.83 2.38 21.88
CA GLN A 137 2.54 1.10 21.80
C GLN A 137 4.07 1.29 21.83
N ARG A 138 4.58 2.49 21.50
CA ARG A 138 6.01 2.81 21.30
C ARG A 138 6.66 1.88 20.25
N LYS A 139 5.89 1.40 19.31
CA LYS A 139 6.31 0.53 18.22
C LYS A 139 5.32 0.63 17.07
N GLY A 140 5.84 0.64 15.83
CA GLY A 140 5.03 0.58 14.62
C GLY A 140 5.88 0.53 13.36
N SER A 141 5.32 -0.06 12.30
CA SER A 141 5.91 -0.02 10.95
C SER A 141 4.87 0.46 9.96
N ILE A 142 5.15 1.57 9.27
CA ILE A 142 4.29 2.13 8.24
C ILE A 142 4.99 1.95 6.89
N ILE A 143 4.25 1.47 5.89
CA ILE A 143 4.76 1.23 4.54
C ILE A 143 3.85 1.95 3.55
N ASN A 144 4.41 2.90 2.80
CA ASN A 144 3.71 3.60 1.73
C ASN A 144 4.00 2.93 0.38
N MET A 145 2.95 2.63 -0.39
CA MET A 145 3.09 2.11 -1.75
C MET A 145 3.15 3.27 -2.75
N SER A 146 4.38 3.68 -3.10
CA SER A 146 4.64 4.66 -4.15
C SER A 146 4.68 4.00 -5.54
N SER A 147 5.55 4.44 -6.40
CA SER A 147 5.85 3.90 -7.73
C SER A 147 7.18 4.49 -8.21
N ILE A 148 7.87 3.83 -9.12
CA ILE A 148 8.98 4.44 -9.89
C ILE A 148 8.52 5.72 -10.60
N VAL A 149 7.24 5.79 -11.04
CA VAL A 149 6.66 7.00 -11.65
C VAL A 149 6.67 8.19 -10.66
N GLY A 150 6.57 7.95 -9.36
CA GLY A 150 6.72 9.01 -8.34
C GLY A 150 8.15 9.50 -8.19
N MET A 151 9.14 8.78 -8.69
CA MET A 151 10.56 9.15 -8.63
C MET A 151 11.04 9.87 -9.89
N HIS A 152 10.54 9.47 -11.06
CA HIS A 152 11.06 9.92 -12.36
C HIS A 152 10.02 10.65 -13.21
N GLY A 153 8.73 10.59 -12.85
CA GLY A 153 7.62 11.04 -13.70
C GLY A 153 7.34 10.07 -14.85
N ASN A 154 6.22 10.28 -15.51
CA ASN A 154 5.86 9.62 -16.75
C ASN A 154 4.89 10.49 -17.55
N ALA A 155 5.08 10.59 -18.86
CA ALA A 155 4.18 11.36 -19.71
C ALA A 155 2.75 10.83 -19.61
N GLY A 156 1.77 11.72 -19.45
CA GLY A 156 0.37 11.36 -19.25
C GLY A 156 -0.02 10.98 -17.81
N GLN A 157 0.91 10.99 -16.85
CA GLN A 157 0.66 10.61 -15.47
C GLN A 157 1.05 11.71 -14.46
N ALA A 158 0.89 12.97 -14.80
CA ALA A 158 1.32 14.08 -13.94
C ALA A 158 0.64 14.04 -12.54
N ASN A 159 -0.66 13.77 -12.48
CA ASN A 159 -1.42 13.59 -11.24
C ASN A 159 -0.92 12.38 -10.41
N TYR A 160 -0.72 11.24 -11.08
CA TYR A 160 -0.23 10.03 -10.43
C TYR A 160 1.22 10.21 -9.93
N ALA A 161 2.11 10.74 -10.77
CA ALA A 161 3.48 11.05 -10.39
C ALA A 161 3.54 11.98 -9.17
N ALA A 162 2.79 13.07 -9.19
CA ALA A 162 2.70 14.01 -8.07
C ALA A 162 2.21 13.33 -6.79
N SER A 163 1.15 12.51 -6.87
CA SER A 163 0.62 11.77 -5.72
C SER A 163 1.65 10.81 -5.12
N LYS A 164 2.37 10.06 -5.97
CA LYS A 164 3.36 9.07 -5.54
C LYS A 164 4.66 9.70 -5.05
N ALA A 165 5.08 10.82 -5.63
CA ALA A 165 6.17 11.66 -5.11
C ALA A 165 5.82 12.26 -3.74
N GLY A 166 4.58 12.76 -3.59
CA GLY A 166 4.07 13.27 -2.32
C GLY A 166 4.09 12.22 -1.20
N MET A 167 3.77 10.96 -1.50
CA MET A 167 3.86 9.86 -0.53
C MET A 167 5.31 9.62 -0.06
N ILE A 168 6.30 9.79 -0.93
CA ILE A 168 7.73 9.68 -0.58
C ILE A 168 8.13 10.81 0.38
N ALA A 169 7.77 12.07 0.07
CA ALA A 169 8.07 13.22 0.91
C ALA A 169 7.36 13.13 2.27
N LEU A 170 6.07 12.76 2.28
CA LEU A 170 5.29 12.51 3.49
C LEU A 170 5.97 11.46 4.37
N ALA A 171 6.44 10.35 3.78
CA ALA A 171 7.13 9.30 4.51
C ALA A 171 8.37 9.79 5.22
N LYS A 172 9.21 10.59 4.56
CA LYS A 172 10.44 11.14 5.13
C LYS A 172 10.17 12.10 6.29
N SER A 173 9.16 12.96 6.16
CA SER A 173 8.79 13.90 7.22
C SER A 173 8.29 13.15 8.46
N VAL A 174 7.33 12.24 8.29
CA VAL A 174 6.76 11.47 9.40
C VAL A 174 7.79 10.53 10.04
N ALA A 175 8.72 9.97 9.26
CA ALA A 175 9.80 9.14 9.80
C ALA A 175 10.71 9.93 10.77
N GLN A 176 10.99 11.21 10.48
CA GLN A 176 11.75 12.09 11.38
C GLN A 176 10.98 12.42 12.65
N GLU A 177 9.68 12.72 12.54
CA GLU A 177 8.84 13.06 13.68
C GLU A 177 8.60 11.87 14.62
N MET A 178 8.40 10.67 14.04
CA MET A 178 7.95 9.48 14.76
C MET A 178 9.07 8.51 15.13
N GLY A 179 10.25 8.65 14.55
CA GLY A 179 11.42 7.84 14.90
C GLY A 179 11.73 7.82 16.42
N PRO A 180 11.73 8.96 17.12
CA PRO A 180 11.92 9.00 18.59
C PRO A 180 10.83 8.25 19.39
N LYS A 181 9.72 7.90 18.74
CA LYS A 181 8.62 7.13 19.35
C LYS A 181 8.67 5.63 19.01
N GLY A 182 9.72 5.19 18.31
CA GLY A 182 9.87 3.79 17.88
C GLY A 182 9.00 3.39 16.68
N ILE A 183 8.52 4.37 15.91
CA ILE A 183 7.70 4.13 14.72
C ILE A 183 8.57 4.36 13.48
N ARG A 184 8.65 3.35 12.62
CA ARG A 184 9.35 3.43 11.33
C ARG A 184 8.36 3.71 10.21
N LEU A 185 8.76 4.49 9.21
CA LEU A 185 7.99 4.70 8.00
C LEU A 185 8.91 4.63 6.78
N ASN A 186 8.61 3.70 5.87
CA ASN A 186 9.35 3.49 4.63
C ASN A 186 8.39 3.45 3.44
N THR A 187 8.95 3.60 2.25
CA THR A 187 8.20 3.60 0.99
C THR A 187 8.73 2.49 0.09
N ILE A 188 7.84 1.73 -0.53
CA ILE A 188 8.17 0.85 -1.65
C ILE A 188 7.78 1.57 -2.93
N ALA A 189 8.66 1.55 -3.91
CA ALA A 189 8.41 2.07 -5.25
C ALA A 189 8.45 0.92 -6.28
N PRO A 190 7.29 0.27 -6.54
CA PRO A 190 7.20 -0.79 -7.54
C PRO A 190 7.48 -0.27 -8.95
N GLY A 191 8.11 -1.11 -9.76
CA GLY A 191 8.22 -0.94 -11.20
C GLY A 191 7.01 -1.49 -11.94
N PHE A 192 7.26 -2.14 -13.09
CA PHE A 192 6.22 -2.82 -13.85
C PHE A 192 5.88 -4.16 -13.20
N VAL A 193 4.68 -4.25 -12.61
CA VAL A 193 4.16 -5.43 -11.89
C VAL A 193 2.91 -5.94 -12.59
N GLU A 194 2.81 -7.25 -12.81
CA GLU A 194 1.63 -7.90 -13.38
C GLU A 194 0.45 -7.85 -12.42
N THR A 195 -0.53 -7.03 -12.74
CA THR A 195 -1.77 -6.84 -11.98
C THR A 195 -2.93 -6.63 -12.95
N ALA A 196 -4.17 -6.63 -12.47
CA ALA A 196 -5.32 -6.27 -13.30
C ALA A 196 -5.19 -4.87 -13.95
N MET A 197 -4.45 -3.96 -13.32
CA MET A 197 -4.18 -2.62 -13.86
C MET A 197 -3.26 -2.66 -15.09
N THR A 198 -2.27 -3.55 -15.12
CA THR A 198 -1.30 -3.68 -16.21
C THR A 198 -1.73 -4.73 -17.26
N ALA A 199 -2.65 -5.61 -16.91
CA ALA A 199 -3.19 -6.63 -17.81
C ALA A 199 -3.98 -6.03 -18.99
N SER A 200 -4.50 -4.81 -18.84
CA SER A 200 -5.21 -4.08 -19.91
C SER A 200 -4.29 -3.48 -20.98
N LEU A 201 -2.96 -3.50 -20.76
CA LEU A 201 -1.98 -3.02 -21.75
C LEU A 201 -1.84 -4.01 -22.90
N PRO A 202 -1.67 -3.54 -24.15
CA PRO A 202 -1.36 -4.39 -25.31
C PRO A 202 -0.12 -5.26 -25.05
N ASP A 203 -0.14 -6.49 -25.58
CA ASP A 203 0.97 -7.45 -25.41
C ASP A 203 2.31 -6.91 -25.91
N GLU A 204 2.31 -6.19 -27.02
CA GLU A 204 3.50 -5.56 -27.59
C GLU A 204 4.16 -4.58 -26.61
N ILE A 205 3.35 -3.75 -25.93
CA ILE A 205 3.85 -2.80 -24.93
C ILE A 205 4.40 -3.55 -23.71
N ARG A 206 3.71 -4.61 -23.27
CA ARG A 206 4.17 -5.43 -22.15
C ARG A 206 5.53 -6.09 -22.45
N GLU A 207 5.70 -6.64 -23.65
CA GLU A 207 6.96 -7.25 -24.08
C GLU A 207 8.08 -6.21 -24.26
N GLU A 208 7.76 -5.02 -24.78
CA GLU A 208 8.73 -3.92 -24.85
C GLU A 208 9.23 -3.50 -23.47
N TRP A 209 8.33 -3.40 -22.48
CA TRP A 209 8.71 -3.06 -21.12
C TRP A 209 9.55 -4.14 -20.46
N LYS A 210 9.20 -5.43 -20.63
CA LYS A 210 10.03 -6.55 -20.15
C LYS A 210 11.45 -6.51 -20.70
N LYS A 211 11.64 -6.11 -21.97
CA LYS A 211 12.96 -5.95 -22.58
C LYS A 211 13.81 -4.86 -21.92
N LYS A 212 13.17 -3.81 -21.38
CA LYS A 212 13.86 -2.71 -20.67
C LYS A 212 14.23 -3.07 -19.24
N ILE A 213 13.61 -4.09 -18.65
CA ILE A 213 13.89 -4.55 -17.29
C ILE A 213 15.13 -5.46 -17.32
N PRO A 214 16.21 -5.16 -16.58
CA PRO A 214 17.40 -6.01 -16.51
C PRO A 214 17.11 -7.47 -16.11
N LEU A 215 16.18 -7.72 -15.18
CA LEU A 215 15.75 -9.08 -14.82
C LEU A 215 14.87 -9.77 -15.87
N ARG A 216 14.58 -9.11 -17.01
CA ARG A 216 13.87 -9.67 -18.18
C ARG A 216 12.49 -10.24 -17.89
N ARG A 217 11.85 -9.84 -16.83
CA ARG A 217 10.47 -10.19 -16.46
C ARG A 217 9.76 -9.01 -15.81
N ALA A 218 8.45 -8.98 -15.91
CA ALA A 218 7.64 -8.14 -15.02
C ALA A 218 7.74 -8.65 -13.58
N GLY A 219 7.61 -7.75 -12.62
CA GLY A 219 7.43 -8.12 -11.23
C GLY A 219 6.07 -8.80 -11.00
N GLN A 220 6.01 -9.70 -10.03
CA GLN A 220 4.75 -10.26 -9.54
C GLN A 220 4.34 -9.53 -8.26
N PRO A 221 3.04 -9.48 -7.91
CA PRO A 221 2.60 -8.92 -6.64
C PRO A 221 3.35 -9.48 -5.42
N GLU A 222 3.78 -10.74 -5.48
CA GLU A 222 4.56 -11.43 -4.46
C GLU A 222 5.97 -10.86 -4.31
N ASP A 223 6.60 -10.36 -5.37
CA ASP A 223 7.90 -9.68 -5.28
C ASP A 223 7.80 -8.43 -4.37
N ILE A 224 6.69 -7.70 -4.50
CA ILE A 224 6.40 -6.52 -3.67
C ILE A 224 6.04 -6.95 -2.24
N ALA A 225 5.22 -7.99 -2.08
CA ALA A 225 4.79 -8.49 -0.79
C ALA A 225 5.98 -8.99 0.05
N ASN A 226 6.98 -9.62 -0.57
CA ASN A 226 8.20 -10.06 0.10
C ASN A 226 9.01 -8.87 0.65
N THR A 227 9.14 -7.79 -0.13
CA THR A 227 9.80 -6.56 0.35
C THR A 227 9.01 -5.90 1.47
N ALA A 228 7.67 -5.85 1.35
CA ALA A 228 6.80 -5.34 2.40
C ALA A 228 6.93 -6.14 3.69
N LEU A 229 7.07 -7.47 3.61
CA LEU A 229 7.31 -8.35 4.77
C LEU A 229 8.59 -7.98 5.51
N VAL A 230 9.70 -7.78 4.79
CA VAL A 230 10.96 -7.35 5.40
C VAL A 230 10.79 -6.01 6.12
N LEU A 231 10.14 -5.03 5.48
CA LEU A 231 9.91 -3.71 6.09
C LEU A 231 8.94 -3.76 7.28
N ALA A 232 7.99 -4.69 7.30
CA ALA A 232 7.06 -4.89 8.40
C ALA A 232 7.70 -5.61 9.60
N SER A 233 8.72 -6.41 9.34
CA SER A 233 9.38 -7.26 10.36
C SER A 233 10.48 -6.52 11.12
N ASP A 234 10.99 -7.17 12.17
CA ASP A 234 12.11 -6.68 12.96
C ASP A 234 13.47 -6.78 12.22
N LEU A 235 13.53 -7.46 11.05
CA LEU A 235 14.71 -7.49 10.17
C LEU A 235 15.10 -6.09 9.68
N SER A 236 14.14 -5.18 9.58
CA SER A 236 14.35 -3.79 9.16
C SER A 236 14.27 -2.78 10.33
N SER A 237 14.59 -3.22 11.56
CA SER A 237 14.45 -2.38 12.77
C SER A 237 15.24 -1.07 12.74
N TYR A 238 16.31 -1.00 11.93
CA TYR A 238 17.13 0.21 11.75
C TYR A 238 16.91 0.90 10.39
N VAL A 239 15.79 0.58 9.69
CA VAL A 239 15.44 1.16 8.39
C VAL A 239 14.21 2.04 8.54
N THR A 240 14.37 3.36 8.34
CA THR A 240 13.26 4.34 8.33
C THR A 240 13.56 5.47 7.35
N GLY A 241 12.52 6.10 6.78
CA GLY A 241 12.63 7.19 5.82
C GLY A 241 13.14 6.78 4.44
N GLN A 242 13.28 5.47 4.17
CA GLN A 242 13.86 4.98 2.92
C GLN A 242 12.81 4.75 1.83
N VAL A 243 13.28 4.83 0.58
CA VAL A 243 12.52 4.43 -0.61
C VAL A 243 13.21 3.20 -1.21
N ILE A 244 12.50 2.08 -1.20
CA ILE A 244 12.99 0.82 -1.77
C ILE A 244 12.34 0.62 -3.14
N GLN A 245 13.15 0.72 -4.19
CA GLN A 245 12.72 0.34 -5.54
C GLN A 245 12.62 -1.17 -5.65
N VAL A 246 11.49 -1.65 -6.20
CA VAL A 246 11.25 -3.07 -6.50
C VAL A 246 10.79 -3.14 -7.94
N ASP A 247 11.73 -3.02 -8.86
CA ASP A 247 11.48 -2.76 -10.27
C ASP A 247 12.31 -3.64 -11.23
N GLY A 248 13.04 -4.62 -10.70
CA GLY A 248 13.91 -5.50 -11.50
C GLY A 248 15.09 -4.79 -12.16
N GLY A 249 15.45 -3.59 -11.66
CA GLY A 249 16.51 -2.73 -12.21
C GLY A 249 16.04 -1.81 -13.35
N MET A 250 14.72 -1.65 -13.53
CA MET A 250 14.16 -0.83 -14.63
C MET A 250 14.62 0.63 -14.58
N ASN A 251 14.89 1.15 -13.39
CA ASN A 251 15.33 2.54 -13.15
C ASN A 251 16.60 2.58 -12.29
N MET A 252 17.67 2.13 -12.86
CA MET A 252 19.01 2.27 -12.30
C MET A 252 19.69 3.55 -12.80
#